data_5ecaaa590dce47fb5fcfd550f7ac378c
#
_entry.id   5ecaaa590dce47fb5fcfd550f7ac378c
#
_cell.length_a   1.000
_cell.length_b   1.000
_cell.length_c   1.000
_cell.angle_alpha   90.00
_cell.angle_beta   90.00
_cell.angle_gamma   90.00
#
_symmetry.space_group_name_H-M   'P 1'
#
loop_
_entity.id
_entity.type
_entity.pdbx_description
1 polymer ?
#
loop_
_entity_poly.entity_id
_entity_poly.type
_entity_poly.pdbx_seq_one_letter_code
_entity_poly.pdbx_strand_id
1 'polypeptide(L)'
;AFDPDAHLLTLYASHDDALVRLREFTAGQSLHLDIRFCGSVDAVRALNEGRCELAGFHTLSQPKLNSLSAQTYKPLLKPGQHKLIGFAQRTQGLLVRPGNPLNIHSLQDVMTKRLRYVNRGLGTGTRLLLDELLTNQGLASDQLMGYDHQELSHSAVANCIASGQADAGLAIESAALSSGLDFVPIASENYWLVCLKSALDSPPVQALRKHLASAEWQMALQDMLGYKANQSGNVHSLSKELPWWALKPRKAT
;
A
#
# COMPACT_ATOMS: atom_id res chain seq x y z
N ALA A 1 21.47 -11.75 -23.50
CA ALA A 1 22.63 -10.90 -23.63
C ALA A 1 22.72 -10.03 -22.39
N PHE A 2 23.90 -9.91 -21.78
CA PHE A 2 24.14 -9.00 -20.67
C PHE A 2 24.13 -7.56 -21.23
N ASP A 3 23.25 -6.71 -20.69
CA ASP A 3 23.23 -5.29 -21.02
C ASP A 3 24.17 -4.55 -20.06
N PRO A 4 25.34 -4.06 -20.53
CA PRO A 4 26.30 -3.38 -19.69
C PRO A 4 25.79 -2.04 -19.14
N ASP A 5 24.75 -1.48 -19.73
CA ASP A 5 24.13 -0.22 -19.29
C ASP A 5 22.90 -0.43 -18.41
N ALA A 6 22.58 -1.69 -18.07
CA ALA A 6 21.46 -2.01 -17.22
C ALA A 6 21.71 -1.56 -15.79
N HIS A 7 20.77 -0.79 -15.25
CA HIS A 7 20.78 -0.36 -13.86
C HIS A 7 20.08 -1.39 -12.97
N LEU A 8 20.63 -1.66 -11.80
CA LEU A 8 20.00 -2.44 -10.74
C LEU A 8 19.50 -1.51 -9.64
N LEU A 9 18.27 -1.70 -9.19
CA LEU A 9 17.64 -0.92 -8.13
C LEU A 9 16.95 -1.85 -7.15
N THR A 10 17.32 -1.77 -5.88
CA THR A 10 16.75 -2.62 -4.81
C THR A 10 15.56 -1.93 -4.16
N LEU A 11 14.42 -2.60 -4.13
CA LEU A 11 13.15 -2.13 -3.57
C LEU A 11 12.61 -3.12 -2.54
N TYR A 12 12.28 -2.64 -1.34
CA TYR A 12 11.55 -3.43 -0.34
C TYR A 12 10.13 -2.89 -0.20
N ALA A 13 9.13 -3.76 -0.21
CA ALA A 13 7.72 -3.38 -0.11
C ALA A 13 6.84 -4.57 0.26
N SER A 14 5.60 -4.31 0.67
CA SER A 14 4.56 -5.34 0.73
C SER A 14 4.25 -5.85 -0.68
N HIS A 15 3.88 -7.14 -0.77
CA HIS A 15 3.49 -7.72 -2.06
C HIS A 15 2.33 -6.92 -2.67
N ASP A 16 2.52 -6.53 -3.94
CA ASP A 16 1.57 -5.73 -4.70
C ASP A 16 1.70 -6.04 -6.20
N ASP A 17 0.58 -6.26 -6.86
CA ASP A 17 0.56 -6.65 -8.28
C ASP A 17 1.13 -5.55 -9.19
N ALA A 18 0.95 -4.27 -8.83
CA ALA A 18 1.52 -3.17 -9.59
C ALA A 18 3.06 -3.15 -9.52
N LEU A 19 3.65 -3.58 -8.39
CA LEU A 19 5.12 -3.74 -8.30
C LEU A 19 5.63 -4.90 -9.15
N VAL A 20 4.90 -6.01 -9.17
CA VAL A 20 5.24 -7.14 -10.06
C VAL A 20 5.20 -6.68 -11.53
N ARG A 21 4.13 -5.97 -11.90
CA ARG A 21 3.97 -5.41 -13.25
C ARG A 21 5.06 -4.39 -13.58
N LEU A 22 5.44 -3.53 -12.62
CA LEU A 22 6.52 -2.56 -12.81
C LEU A 22 7.86 -3.25 -13.08
N ARG A 23 8.18 -4.30 -12.33
CA ARG A 23 9.41 -5.08 -12.55
C ARG A 23 9.47 -5.66 -13.96
N GLU A 24 8.37 -6.23 -14.45
CA GLU A 24 8.28 -6.74 -15.81
C GLU A 24 8.43 -5.63 -16.86
N PHE A 25 7.77 -4.51 -16.63
CA PHE A 25 7.79 -3.34 -17.52
C PHE A 25 9.20 -2.76 -17.65
N THR A 26 9.94 -2.61 -16.54
CA THR A 26 11.27 -2.01 -16.54
C THR A 26 12.36 -2.96 -17.04
N ALA A 27 12.19 -4.27 -16.88
CA ALA A 27 13.17 -5.28 -17.30
C ALA A 27 13.47 -5.22 -18.80
N GLY A 28 12.50 -4.85 -19.63
CA GLY A 28 12.67 -4.63 -21.07
C GLY A 28 13.33 -3.29 -21.45
N GLN A 29 13.68 -2.44 -20.46
CA GLN A 29 14.11 -1.06 -20.65
C GLN A 29 15.37 -0.70 -19.85
N SER A 30 16.28 -1.67 -19.71
CA SER A 30 17.60 -1.52 -19.05
C SER A 30 17.53 -1.10 -17.57
N LEU A 31 16.41 -1.36 -16.88
CA LEU A 31 16.28 -1.19 -15.44
C LEU A 31 15.77 -2.48 -14.78
N HIS A 32 16.62 -3.09 -13.98
CA HIS A 32 16.27 -4.30 -13.22
C HIS A 32 15.88 -3.92 -11.78
N LEU A 33 14.66 -4.28 -11.38
CA LEU A 33 14.17 -4.10 -10.02
C LEU A 33 14.37 -5.39 -9.23
N ASP A 34 15.26 -5.37 -8.24
CA ASP A 34 15.36 -6.41 -7.22
C ASP A 34 14.35 -6.09 -6.12
N ILE A 35 13.17 -6.72 -6.20
CA ILE A 35 12.08 -6.46 -5.26
C ILE A 35 12.08 -7.55 -4.19
N ARG A 36 12.20 -7.14 -2.92
CA ARG A 36 11.98 -7.99 -1.76
C ARG A 36 10.66 -7.67 -1.09
N PHE A 37 9.79 -8.66 -1.04
CA PHE A 37 8.49 -8.51 -0.39
C PHE A 37 8.59 -8.73 1.11
N CYS A 38 8.20 -7.71 1.89
CA CYS A 38 8.14 -7.70 3.35
C CYS A 38 7.05 -6.74 3.82
N GLY A 39 6.82 -6.64 5.13
CA GLY A 39 5.89 -5.64 5.67
C GLY A 39 6.36 -4.20 5.37
N SER A 40 5.43 -3.27 5.16
CA SER A 40 5.74 -1.88 4.80
C SER A 40 6.60 -1.18 5.88
N VAL A 41 6.39 -1.49 7.14
CA VAL A 41 7.21 -0.96 8.25
C VAL A 41 8.64 -1.47 8.17
N ASP A 42 8.82 -2.77 7.90
CA ASP A 42 10.14 -3.38 7.75
C ASP A 42 10.85 -2.89 6.47
N ALA A 43 10.09 -2.59 5.42
CA ALA A 43 10.62 -1.98 4.22
C ALA A 43 11.26 -0.60 4.50
N VAL A 44 10.56 0.26 5.25
CA VAL A 44 11.10 1.59 5.62
C VAL A 44 12.28 1.46 6.59
N ARG A 45 12.27 0.48 7.51
CA ARG A 45 13.44 0.19 8.35
C ARG A 45 14.63 -0.26 7.51
N ALA A 46 14.41 -1.16 6.55
CA ALA A 46 15.46 -1.63 5.64
C ALA A 46 16.10 -0.49 4.84
N LEU A 47 15.31 0.49 4.39
CA LEU A 47 15.82 1.71 3.76
C LEU A 47 16.73 2.49 4.71
N ASN A 48 16.32 2.70 5.96
CA ASN A 48 17.10 3.41 6.96
C ASN A 48 18.41 2.69 7.36
N GLU A 49 18.43 1.38 7.22
CA GLU A 49 19.60 0.52 7.46
C GLU A 49 20.49 0.37 6.20
N GLY A 50 20.15 1.02 5.09
CA GLY A 50 20.90 0.95 3.85
C GLY A 50 20.81 -0.41 3.12
N ARG A 51 19.80 -1.23 3.43
CA ARG A 51 19.60 -2.55 2.79
C ARG A 51 18.83 -2.48 1.46
N CYS A 52 18.27 -1.33 1.15
CA CYS A 52 17.61 -1.05 -0.13
C CYS A 52 17.69 0.44 -0.46
N GLU A 53 17.46 0.78 -1.70
CA GLU A 53 17.46 2.17 -2.19
C GLU A 53 16.06 2.79 -2.14
N LEU A 54 15.04 1.94 -2.22
CA LEU A 54 13.64 2.34 -2.16
C LEU A 54 12.85 1.46 -1.19
N ALA A 55 11.88 2.06 -0.51
CA ALA A 55 10.87 1.34 0.27
C ALA A 55 9.46 1.77 -0.14
N GLY A 56 8.58 0.78 -0.29
CA GLY A 56 7.17 1.04 -0.58
C GLY A 56 6.34 1.10 0.71
N PHE A 57 5.46 2.10 0.82
CA PHE A 57 4.47 2.16 1.88
C PHE A 57 3.20 2.90 1.44
N HIS A 58 2.14 2.70 2.18
CA HIS A 58 0.82 3.22 1.85
C HIS A 58 0.33 4.18 2.93
N THR A 59 -0.45 5.16 2.50
CA THR A 59 -1.23 6.03 3.38
C THR A 59 -2.64 6.15 2.84
N LEU A 60 -3.60 6.44 3.69
CA LEU A 60 -4.90 6.92 3.19
C LEU A 60 -4.68 8.11 2.25
N SER A 61 -5.53 8.27 1.24
CA SER A 61 -5.47 9.40 0.29
C SER A 61 -5.58 10.75 0.99
N GLN A 62 -6.22 10.78 2.16
CA GLN A 62 -6.30 11.94 3.05
C GLN A 62 -5.77 11.56 4.44
N PRO A 63 -4.45 11.53 4.63
CA PRO A 63 -3.85 11.11 5.89
C PRO A 63 -4.12 12.13 7.00
N LYS A 64 -4.48 11.64 8.19
CA LYS A 64 -4.73 12.50 9.36
C LYS A 64 -3.46 12.73 10.17
N LEU A 65 -3.39 13.91 10.84
CA LEU A 65 -2.22 14.33 11.63
C LEU A 65 -1.83 13.33 12.71
N ASN A 66 -2.79 12.76 13.43
CA ASN A 66 -2.59 11.85 14.56
C ASN A 66 -3.09 10.43 14.24
N SER A 67 -3.00 10.01 12.98
CA SER A 67 -3.40 8.68 12.55
C SER A 67 -2.46 7.59 13.08
N LEU A 68 -2.91 6.33 13.05
CA LEU A 68 -2.04 5.19 13.33
C LEU A 68 -0.88 5.11 12.33
N SER A 69 -1.13 5.43 11.07
CA SER A 69 -0.07 5.56 10.06
C SER A 69 0.97 6.61 10.45
N ALA A 70 0.55 7.77 10.97
CA ALA A 70 1.47 8.78 11.49
C ALA A 70 2.30 8.24 12.67
N GLN A 71 1.67 7.58 13.63
CA GLN A 71 2.37 6.99 14.78
C GLN A 71 3.39 5.94 14.35
N THR A 72 3.06 5.16 13.34
CA THR A 72 3.89 4.06 12.83
C THR A 72 5.07 4.56 12.00
N TYR A 73 4.83 5.45 11.03
CA TYR A 73 5.86 5.84 10.05
C TYR A 73 6.63 7.11 10.40
N LYS A 74 6.03 8.04 11.16
CA LYS A 74 6.71 9.28 11.53
C LYS A 74 8.06 9.08 12.26
N PRO A 75 8.22 8.09 13.16
CA PRO A 75 9.51 7.80 13.78
C PRO A 75 10.58 7.31 12.80
N LEU A 76 10.16 6.72 11.68
CA LEU A 76 11.03 6.11 10.67
C LEU A 76 11.39 7.07 9.54
N LEU A 77 10.57 8.10 9.31
CA LEU A 77 10.72 9.05 8.21
C LEU A 77 11.17 10.42 8.74
N LYS A 78 12.10 11.06 8.03
CA LYS A 78 12.65 12.35 8.43
C LYS A 78 12.51 13.36 7.29
N PRO A 79 11.73 14.45 7.47
CA PRO A 79 11.70 15.54 6.52
C PRO A 79 13.12 16.07 6.26
N GLY A 80 13.43 16.37 5.01
CA GLY A 80 14.77 16.79 4.60
C GLY A 80 15.74 15.67 4.26
N GLN A 81 15.60 14.48 4.86
CA GLN A 81 16.42 13.30 4.53
C GLN A 81 15.71 12.36 3.55
N HIS A 82 14.41 12.17 3.71
CA HIS A 82 13.61 11.29 2.85
C HIS A 82 12.79 12.11 1.85
N LYS A 83 12.56 11.50 0.71
CA LYS A 83 11.67 12.00 -0.35
C LYS A 83 10.69 10.92 -0.75
N LEU A 84 9.51 11.34 -1.15
CA LEU A 84 8.50 10.46 -1.73
C LEU A 84 8.57 10.56 -3.25
N ILE A 85 8.42 9.43 -3.90
CA ILE A 85 8.17 9.32 -5.34
C ILE A 85 6.75 8.81 -5.49
N GLY A 86 5.90 9.53 -6.20
CA GLY A 86 4.56 9.09 -6.52
C GLY A 86 4.61 7.78 -7.32
N PHE A 87 3.82 6.79 -6.92
CA PHE A 87 3.73 5.53 -7.64
C PHE A 87 2.32 5.28 -8.16
N ALA A 88 1.36 5.08 -7.27
CA ALA A 88 0.00 4.79 -7.63
C ALA A 88 -0.99 5.26 -6.55
N GLN A 89 -2.24 5.35 -6.93
CA GLN A 89 -3.38 5.30 -6.02
C GLN A 89 -4.06 3.96 -6.21
N ARG A 90 -4.47 3.33 -5.13
CA ARG A 90 -5.22 2.07 -5.17
C ARG A 90 -6.42 2.10 -4.23
N THR A 91 -7.40 1.25 -4.52
CA THR A 91 -8.56 1.05 -3.66
C THR A 91 -8.40 -0.26 -2.90
N GLN A 92 -8.63 -0.22 -1.59
CA GLN A 92 -8.86 -1.40 -0.77
C GLN A 92 -10.33 -1.51 -0.41
N GLY A 93 -10.83 -2.73 -0.35
CA GLY A 93 -12.22 -3.02 -0.06
C GLY A 93 -12.42 -4.35 0.66
N LEU A 94 -13.66 -4.59 1.06
CA LEU A 94 -14.06 -5.87 1.60
C LEU A 94 -14.32 -6.83 0.43
N LEU A 95 -13.65 -7.97 0.47
CA LEU A 95 -13.98 -9.11 -0.35
C LEU A 95 -15.17 -9.82 0.28
N VAL A 96 -16.15 -10.17 -0.53
CA VAL A 96 -17.38 -10.86 -0.11
C VAL A 96 -17.75 -11.92 -1.14
N ARG A 97 -18.54 -12.90 -0.75
CA ARG A 97 -19.01 -13.94 -1.67
C ARG A 97 -19.83 -13.35 -2.82
N PRO A 98 -19.85 -14.01 -3.99
CA PRO A 98 -20.57 -13.54 -5.17
C PRO A 98 -22.05 -13.23 -4.86
N GLY A 99 -22.54 -12.10 -5.36
CA GLY A 99 -23.87 -11.59 -5.09
C GLY A 99 -24.05 -10.98 -3.70
N ASN A 100 -22.98 -10.88 -2.90
CA ASN A 100 -23.01 -10.31 -1.56
C ASN A 100 -24.20 -10.77 -0.69
N PRO A 101 -24.40 -12.08 -0.49
CA PRO A 101 -25.61 -12.62 0.13
C PRO A 101 -25.82 -12.18 1.58
N LEU A 102 -24.75 -11.70 2.24
CA LEU A 102 -24.80 -11.18 3.60
C LEU A 102 -25.02 -9.66 3.66
N ASN A 103 -25.17 -9.02 2.49
CA ASN A 103 -25.42 -7.59 2.37
C ASN A 103 -24.39 -6.74 3.17
N ILE A 104 -23.11 -6.96 2.90
CA ILE A 104 -21.97 -6.31 3.57
C ILE A 104 -21.58 -5.08 2.75
N HIS A 105 -21.64 -3.89 3.35
CA HIS A 105 -21.26 -2.62 2.69
C HIS A 105 -20.23 -1.83 3.50
N SER A 106 -19.94 -2.25 4.73
CA SER A 106 -19.04 -1.54 5.64
C SER A 106 -18.39 -2.49 6.65
N LEU A 107 -17.35 -2.02 7.34
CA LEU A 107 -16.79 -2.71 8.52
C LEU A 107 -17.84 -2.80 9.64
N GLN A 108 -18.69 -1.79 9.79
CA GLN A 108 -19.78 -1.78 10.75
C GLN A 108 -20.76 -2.95 10.50
N ASP A 109 -21.08 -3.25 9.23
CA ASP A 109 -21.94 -4.40 8.89
C ASP A 109 -21.31 -5.73 9.32
N VAL A 110 -20.01 -5.90 9.09
CA VAL A 110 -19.27 -7.10 9.50
C VAL A 110 -19.38 -7.30 11.00
N MET A 111 -19.20 -6.25 11.78
CA MET A 111 -19.24 -6.30 13.25
C MET A 111 -20.66 -6.48 13.77
N THR A 112 -21.63 -5.70 13.31
CA THR A 112 -23.02 -5.74 13.76
C THR A 112 -23.67 -7.10 13.49
N LYS A 113 -23.36 -7.69 12.34
CA LYS A 113 -23.87 -9.01 11.93
C LYS A 113 -23.03 -10.16 12.50
N ARG A 114 -21.96 -9.87 13.27
CA ARG A 114 -21.01 -10.84 13.84
C ARG A 114 -20.47 -11.82 12.79
N LEU A 115 -20.06 -11.28 11.65
CA LEU A 115 -19.51 -12.07 10.56
C LEU A 115 -18.05 -12.41 10.81
N ARG A 116 -17.62 -13.56 10.28
CA ARG A 116 -16.23 -14.02 10.38
C ARG A 116 -15.36 -13.20 9.46
N TYR A 117 -14.44 -12.48 10.05
CA TYR A 117 -13.45 -11.67 9.33
C TYR A 117 -12.12 -12.42 9.21
N VAL A 118 -11.42 -12.24 8.10
CA VAL A 118 -10.03 -12.66 7.93
C VAL A 118 -9.15 -11.46 7.66
N ASN A 119 -8.04 -11.37 8.39
CA ASN A 119 -7.14 -10.24 8.41
C ASN A 119 -5.85 -10.52 7.63
N ARG A 120 -5.09 -9.47 7.38
CA ARG A 120 -3.70 -9.57 6.95
C ARG A 120 -2.77 -9.61 8.16
N GLY A 121 -1.57 -10.18 7.97
CA GLY A 121 -0.56 -10.25 9.02
C GLY A 121 -0.13 -8.89 9.56
N LEU A 122 0.31 -8.87 10.81
CA LEU A 122 0.88 -7.69 11.47
C LEU A 122 2.04 -7.12 10.66
N GLY A 123 2.18 -5.79 10.65
CA GLY A 123 3.22 -5.07 9.90
C GLY A 123 2.90 -4.85 8.42
N THR A 124 1.79 -5.39 7.89
CA THR A 124 1.34 -5.10 6.54
C THR A 124 0.55 -3.78 6.48
N GLY A 125 0.61 -3.09 5.34
CA GLY A 125 -0.15 -1.85 5.13
C GLY A 125 -1.66 -2.05 5.26
N THR A 126 -2.19 -3.18 4.79
CA THR A 126 -3.63 -3.50 4.88
C THR A 126 -4.08 -3.71 6.33
N ARG A 127 -3.24 -4.34 7.17
CA ARG A 127 -3.54 -4.46 8.60
C ARG A 127 -3.57 -3.10 9.27
N LEU A 128 -2.58 -2.26 9.01
CA LEU A 128 -2.52 -0.90 9.53
C LEU A 128 -3.72 -0.07 9.06
N LEU A 129 -4.14 -0.23 7.80
CA LEU A 129 -5.34 0.41 7.25
C LEU A 129 -6.60 -0.02 8.01
N LEU A 130 -6.80 -1.32 8.25
CA LEU A 130 -7.93 -1.81 9.04
C LEU A 130 -7.98 -1.15 10.41
N ASP A 131 -6.85 -1.19 11.13
CA ASP A 131 -6.76 -0.64 12.48
C ASP A 131 -7.03 0.88 12.51
N GLU A 132 -6.57 1.60 11.48
CA GLU A 132 -6.85 3.03 11.31
C GLU A 132 -8.33 3.29 10.99
N LEU A 133 -8.96 2.49 10.15
CA LEU A 133 -10.39 2.60 9.83
C LEU A 133 -11.26 2.31 11.05
N LEU A 134 -10.95 1.27 11.82
CA LEU A 134 -11.65 0.95 13.05
C LEU A 134 -11.53 2.10 14.06
N THR A 135 -10.33 2.61 14.29
CA THR A 135 -10.08 3.74 15.18
C THR A 135 -10.83 4.99 14.76
N ASN A 136 -10.83 5.31 13.46
CA ASN A 136 -11.53 6.48 12.90
C ASN A 136 -13.05 6.41 13.06
N GLN A 137 -13.60 5.20 13.11
CA GLN A 137 -15.03 4.94 13.28
C GLN A 137 -15.43 4.68 14.74
N GLY A 138 -14.48 4.70 15.67
CA GLY A 138 -14.72 4.39 17.08
C GLY A 138 -15.10 2.92 17.33
N LEU A 139 -14.66 2.02 16.44
CA LEU A 139 -14.92 0.60 16.54
C LEU A 139 -13.77 -0.11 17.25
N ALA A 140 -14.09 -1.00 18.20
CA ALA A 140 -13.09 -1.75 18.94
C ALA A 140 -12.73 -3.04 18.18
N SER A 141 -11.44 -3.28 18.00
CA SER A 141 -10.94 -4.43 17.22
C SER A 141 -11.29 -5.79 17.83
N ASP A 142 -11.43 -5.86 19.15
CA ASP A 142 -11.84 -7.07 19.88
C ASP A 142 -13.30 -7.49 19.58
N GLN A 143 -14.11 -6.58 19.05
CA GLN A 143 -15.48 -6.86 18.62
C GLN A 143 -15.54 -7.41 17.17
N LEU A 144 -14.44 -7.36 16.43
CA LEU A 144 -14.37 -7.92 15.07
C LEU A 144 -14.03 -9.41 15.15
N MET A 145 -15.02 -10.25 14.97
CA MET A 145 -14.85 -11.72 15.03
C MET A 145 -13.88 -12.19 13.94
N GLY A 146 -12.76 -12.79 14.34
CA GLY A 146 -11.70 -13.21 13.44
C GLY A 146 -10.59 -12.16 13.23
N TYR A 147 -10.54 -11.09 14.04
CA TYR A 147 -9.48 -10.09 13.97
C TYR A 147 -8.07 -10.69 14.06
N ASP A 148 -7.90 -11.76 14.83
CA ASP A 148 -6.63 -12.47 14.99
C ASP A 148 -6.40 -13.59 13.94
N HIS A 149 -7.39 -13.89 13.10
CA HIS A 149 -7.23 -14.79 11.97
C HIS A 149 -6.43 -14.06 10.86
N GLN A 150 -5.17 -14.43 10.68
CA GLN A 150 -4.24 -13.71 9.80
C GLN A 150 -3.81 -14.54 8.61
N GLU A 151 -3.76 -13.89 7.44
CA GLU A 151 -3.28 -14.46 6.20
C GLU A 151 -2.13 -13.65 5.60
N LEU A 152 -1.20 -14.35 4.93
CA LEU A 152 0.06 -13.76 4.46
C LEU A 152 -0.08 -12.94 3.17
N SER A 153 -1.13 -13.15 2.38
CA SER A 153 -1.32 -12.48 1.09
C SER A 153 -2.77 -12.07 0.86
N HIS A 154 -3.01 -11.17 -0.08
CA HIS A 154 -4.36 -10.81 -0.52
C HIS A 154 -5.09 -12.02 -1.12
N SER A 155 -4.36 -12.87 -1.86
CA SER A 155 -4.92 -14.10 -2.43
C SER A 155 -5.30 -15.11 -1.34
N ALA A 156 -4.54 -15.21 -0.26
CA ALA A 156 -4.89 -16.09 0.87
C ALA A 156 -6.16 -15.61 1.59
N VAL A 157 -6.31 -14.29 1.79
CA VAL A 157 -7.57 -13.70 2.29
C VAL A 157 -8.74 -14.04 1.37
N ALA A 158 -8.57 -13.89 0.06
CA ALA A 158 -9.61 -14.21 -0.91
C ALA A 158 -9.98 -15.70 -0.87
N ASN A 159 -9.00 -16.59 -0.76
CA ASN A 159 -9.23 -18.04 -0.66
C ASN A 159 -10.02 -18.43 0.60
N CYS A 160 -9.76 -17.80 1.75
CA CYS A 160 -10.53 -18.02 2.97
C CYS A 160 -12.02 -17.67 2.78
N ILE A 161 -12.32 -16.61 2.04
CA ILE A 161 -13.70 -16.19 1.77
C ILE A 161 -14.34 -17.11 0.73
N ALA A 162 -13.63 -17.42 -0.35
CA ALA A 162 -14.13 -18.32 -1.40
C ALA A 162 -14.43 -19.72 -0.87
N SER A 163 -13.62 -20.23 0.06
CA SER A 163 -13.82 -21.54 0.71
C SER A 163 -14.84 -21.53 1.85
N GLY A 164 -15.38 -20.36 2.22
CA GLY A 164 -16.36 -20.23 3.30
C GLY A 164 -15.77 -20.29 4.71
N GLN A 165 -14.45 -20.20 4.86
CA GLN A 165 -13.78 -20.11 6.17
C GLN A 165 -13.97 -18.73 6.82
N ALA A 166 -14.13 -17.69 6.01
CA ALA A 166 -14.47 -16.34 6.43
C ALA A 166 -15.60 -15.76 5.57
N ASP A 167 -16.22 -14.69 6.05
CA ASP A 167 -17.34 -14.02 5.38
C ASP A 167 -16.89 -12.71 4.71
N ALA A 168 -15.85 -12.06 5.24
CA ALA A 168 -15.26 -10.84 4.71
C ALA A 168 -13.79 -10.68 5.10
N GLY A 169 -13.06 -9.86 4.34
CA GLY A 169 -11.69 -9.46 4.65
C GLY A 169 -11.26 -8.30 3.76
N LEU A 170 -10.37 -7.42 4.27
CA LEU A 170 -9.81 -6.33 3.48
C LEU A 170 -8.72 -6.84 2.53
N ALA A 171 -8.86 -6.48 1.26
CA ALA A 171 -7.85 -6.76 0.23
C ALA A 171 -7.99 -5.80 -0.95
N ILE A 172 -7.16 -6.01 -1.97
CA ILE A 172 -7.20 -5.30 -3.24
C ILE A 172 -8.22 -5.93 -4.20
N GLU A 173 -8.72 -5.14 -5.15
CA GLU A 173 -9.77 -5.56 -6.08
C GLU A 173 -9.35 -6.73 -6.97
N SER A 174 -8.09 -6.76 -7.41
CA SER A 174 -7.57 -7.86 -8.23
C SER A 174 -7.65 -9.22 -7.53
N ALA A 175 -7.50 -9.27 -6.21
CA ALA A 175 -7.64 -10.52 -5.45
C ALA A 175 -9.09 -11.01 -5.41
N ALA A 176 -10.07 -10.10 -5.36
CA ALA A 176 -11.48 -10.45 -5.48
C ALA A 176 -11.77 -11.07 -6.85
N LEU A 177 -11.39 -10.38 -7.92
CA LEU A 177 -11.61 -10.83 -9.28
C LEU A 177 -10.99 -12.21 -9.55
N SER A 178 -9.72 -12.39 -9.17
CA SER A 178 -8.99 -13.65 -9.40
C SER A 178 -9.60 -14.85 -8.66
N SER A 179 -10.38 -14.60 -7.62
CA SER A 179 -11.03 -15.64 -6.81
C SER A 179 -12.55 -15.72 -7.03
N GLY A 180 -13.08 -14.99 -8.00
CA GLY A 180 -14.51 -14.97 -8.31
C GLY A 180 -15.38 -14.40 -7.19
N LEU A 181 -14.84 -13.47 -6.40
CA LEU A 181 -15.51 -12.77 -5.31
C LEU A 181 -16.00 -11.39 -5.74
N ASP A 182 -16.98 -10.86 -5.03
CA ASP A 182 -17.38 -9.46 -5.16
C ASP A 182 -16.49 -8.57 -4.29
N PHE A 183 -16.37 -7.31 -4.71
CA PHE A 183 -15.54 -6.29 -4.07
C PHE A 183 -16.38 -5.10 -3.62
N VAL A 184 -16.31 -4.76 -2.33
CA VAL A 184 -16.97 -3.60 -1.74
C VAL A 184 -15.91 -2.56 -1.41
N PRO A 185 -15.77 -1.46 -2.20
CA PRO A 185 -14.75 -0.43 -1.97
C PRO A 185 -14.91 0.22 -0.59
N ILE A 186 -13.81 0.34 0.16
CA ILE A 186 -13.82 0.92 1.52
C ILE A 186 -12.92 2.15 1.62
N ALA A 187 -11.70 2.08 1.09
CA ALA A 187 -10.73 3.15 1.23
C ALA A 187 -9.84 3.31 0.00
N SER A 188 -9.48 4.56 -0.29
CA SER A 188 -8.46 4.89 -1.29
C SER A 188 -7.13 5.19 -0.59
N GLU A 189 -6.06 4.63 -1.09
CA GLU A 189 -4.70 4.78 -0.58
C GLU A 189 -3.79 5.39 -1.64
N ASN A 190 -2.87 6.23 -1.19
CA ASN A 190 -1.69 6.62 -1.97
C ASN A 190 -0.57 5.62 -1.70
N TYR A 191 -0.01 5.09 -2.77
CA TYR A 191 1.17 4.25 -2.73
C TYR A 191 2.40 5.07 -3.06
N TRP A 192 3.30 5.16 -2.12
CA TRP A 192 4.54 5.92 -2.20
C TRP A 192 5.75 5.00 -2.28
N LEU A 193 6.72 5.39 -3.09
CA LEU A 193 8.08 4.87 -2.98
C LEU A 193 8.91 5.93 -2.25
N VAL A 194 9.53 5.57 -1.15
CA VAL A 194 10.38 6.47 -0.37
C VAL A 194 11.84 6.14 -0.59
N CYS A 195 12.68 7.16 -0.76
CA CYS A 195 14.12 7.06 -0.86
C CYS A 195 14.82 8.13 0.00
N LEU A 196 16.12 7.97 0.19
CA LEU A 196 16.94 9.05 0.72
C LEU A 196 17.08 10.18 -0.33
N LYS A 197 17.10 11.43 0.13
CA LYS A 197 17.29 12.59 -0.76
C LYS A 197 18.56 12.44 -1.61
N SER A 198 19.63 11.90 -1.03
CA SER A 198 20.91 11.66 -1.72
C SER A 198 20.83 10.64 -2.87
N ALA A 199 19.80 9.77 -2.87
CA ALA A 199 19.61 8.77 -3.92
C ALA A 199 18.89 9.32 -5.16
N LEU A 200 18.25 10.49 -5.07
CA LEU A 200 17.44 11.04 -6.17
C LEU A 200 18.20 11.26 -7.46
N ASP A 201 19.48 11.60 -7.36
CA ASP A 201 20.34 11.90 -8.51
C ASP A 201 21.08 10.66 -9.03
N SER A 202 20.90 9.49 -8.38
CA SER A 202 21.48 8.25 -8.87
C SER A 202 20.84 7.81 -10.19
N PRO A 203 21.61 7.27 -11.14
CA PRO A 203 21.07 6.84 -12.42
C PRO A 203 19.91 5.84 -12.32
N PRO A 204 19.93 4.82 -11.43
CA PRO A 204 18.82 3.88 -11.30
C PRO A 204 17.51 4.55 -10.84
N VAL A 205 17.58 5.47 -9.86
CA VAL A 205 16.40 6.19 -9.36
C VAL A 205 15.84 7.13 -10.42
N GLN A 206 16.71 7.81 -11.16
CA GLN A 206 16.29 8.67 -12.28
C GLN A 206 15.62 7.84 -13.39
N ALA A 207 16.18 6.68 -13.75
CA ALA A 207 15.60 5.78 -14.73
C ALA A 207 14.20 5.32 -14.27
N LEU A 208 14.06 4.87 -13.02
CA LEU A 208 12.77 4.48 -12.47
C LEU A 208 11.74 5.62 -12.56
N ARG A 209 12.10 6.82 -12.15
CA ARG A 209 11.21 7.98 -12.19
C ARG A 209 10.74 8.29 -13.62
N LYS A 210 11.64 8.20 -14.59
CA LYS A 210 11.31 8.37 -16.00
C LYS A 210 10.30 7.31 -16.48
N HIS A 211 10.51 6.04 -16.11
CA HIS A 211 9.57 4.97 -16.45
C HIS A 211 8.21 5.19 -15.81
N LEU A 212 8.16 5.54 -14.52
CA LEU A 212 6.91 5.82 -13.82
C LEU A 212 6.13 7.00 -14.42
N ALA A 213 6.83 8.01 -14.95
CA ALA A 213 6.22 9.17 -15.60
C ALA A 213 5.82 8.92 -17.06
N SER A 214 6.20 7.79 -17.66
CA SER A 214 5.91 7.49 -19.06
C SER A 214 4.42 7.23 -19.29
N ALA A 215 3.93 7.58 -20.49
CA ALA A 215 2.55 7.32 -20.88
C ALA A 215 2.25 5.81 -20.92
N GLU A 216 3.22 5.01 -21.34
CA GLU A 216 3.13 3.56 -21.42
C GLU A 216 2.90 2.94 -20.04
N TRP A 217 3.64 3.38 -19.01
CA TRP A 217 3.42 2.92 -17.65
C TRP A 217 2.07 3.35 -17.11
N GLN A 218 1.68 4.61 -17.33
CA GLN A 218 0.39 5.12 -16.87
C GLN A 218 -0.78 4.35 -17.49
N MET A 219 -0.70 4.00 -18.77
CA MET A 219 -1.69 3.13 -19.42
C MET A 219 -1.68 1.72 -18.82
N ALA A 220 -0.50 1.11 -18.65
CA ALA A 220 -0.39 -0.21 -18.04
C ALA A 220 -0.99 -0.26 -16.62
N LEU A 221 -0.85 0.82 -15.86
CA LEU A 221 -1.43 0.93 -14.52
C LEU A 221 -2.95 1.13 -14.55
N GLN A 222 -3.48 1.89 -15.52
CA GLN A 222 -4.92 2.07 -15.70
C GLN A 222 -5.65 0.78 -16.09
N ASP A 223 -4.97 -0.13 -16.77
CA ASP A 223 -5.51 -1.44 -17.13
C ASP A 223 -5.59 -2.40 -15.93
N MET A 224 -4.99 -2.02 -14.80
CA MET A 224 -5.05 -2.81 -13.57
C MET A 224 -6.22 -2.36 -12.71
N LEU A 225 -7.10 -3.32 -12.36
CA LEU A 225 -8.27 -3.04 -11.54
C LEU A 225 -7.88 -2.49 -10.16
N GLY A 226 -8.56 -1.40 -9.79
CA GLY A 226 -8.36 -0.75 -8.50
C GLY A 226 -7.13 0.14 -8.41
N TYR A 227 -6.36 0.32 -9.51
CA TYR A 227 -5.20 1.20 -9.56
C TYR A 227 -5.43 2.42 -10.44
N LYS A 228 -4.77 3.51 -10.07
CA LYS A 228 -4.70 4.75 -10.85
C LYS A 228 -3.31 5.35 -10.72
N ALA A 229 -2.83 6.01 -11.77
CA ALA A 229 -1.63 6.83 -11.68
C ALA A 229 -1.88 7.98 -10.68
N ASN A 230 -0.90 8.22 -9.81
CA ASN A 230 -0.95 9.34 -8.86
C ASN A 230 0.39 10.05 -8.85
N GLN A 231 0.54 11.04 -9.73
CA GLN A 231 1.76 11.81 -9.90
C GLN A 231 3.00 10.91 -10.03
N SER A 232 2.84 9.79 -10.76
CA SER A 232 3.83 8.72 -10.86
C SER A 232 5.17 9.26 -11.37
N GLY A 233 6.26 8.96 -10.66
CA GLY A 233 7.62 9.46 -10.96
C GLY A 233 7.94 10.85 -10.41
N ASN A 234 6.94 11.64 -9.97
CA ASN A 234 7.18 12.96 -9.37
C ASN A 234 7.74 12.82 -7.95
N VAL A 235 8.65 13.74 -7.60
CA VAL A 235 9.26 13.81 -6.27
C VAL A 235 8.49 14.77 -5.39
N HIS A 236 8.18 14.33 -4.19
CA HIS A 236 7.45 15.10 -3.19
C HIS A 236 8.22 15.20 -1.87
N SER A 237 8.01 16.29 -1.14
CA SER A 237 8.47 16.38 0.23
C SER A 237 7.48 15.70 1.19
N LEU A 238 7.99 15.05 2.24
CA LEU A 238 7.16 14.42 3.27
C LEU A 238 6.15 15.41 3.87
N SER A 239 6.60 16.62 4.23
CA SER A 239 5.77 17.61 4.90
C SER A 239 4.66 18.20 4.00
N LYS A 240 4.80 18.11 2.68
CA LYS A 240 3.77 18.55 1.74
C LYS A 240 2.63 17.55 1.61
N GLU A 241 2.98 16.26 1.53
CA GLU A 241 2.01 15.20 1.28
C GLU A 241 1.44 14.60 2.58
N LEU A 242 2.21 14.65 3.67
CA LEU A 242 1.85 14.05 4.95
C LEU A 242 1.77 15.13 6.03
N PRO A 243 0.60 15.35 6.64
CA PRO A 243 0.41 16.43 7.64
C PRO A 243 1.08 16.12 8.99
N TRP A 244 1.80 15.03 9.09
CA TRP A 244 2.35 14.48 10.34
C TRP A 244 3.36 15.41 11.04
N TRP A 245 4.00 16.32 10.30
CA TRP A 245 4.96 17.30 10.82
C TRP A 245 4.41 18.74 10.84
N ALA A 246 3.10 18.90 10.59
CA ALA A 246 2.48 20.23 10.74
C ALA A 246 2.60 20.69 12.20
N LEU A 247 3.11 21.89 12.41
CA LEU A 247 3.13 22.51 13.71
C LEU A 247 1.69 22.66 14.20
N LYS A 248 1.39 22.21 15.43
CA LYS A 248 0.10 22.50 16.05
C LYS A 248 -0.05 24.03 16.06
N PRO A 249 -1.17 24.60 15.58
CA PRO A 249 -1.40 26.02 15.75
C PRO A 249 -1.25 26.35 17.24
N ARG A 250 -0.41 27.35 17.56
CA ARG A 250 -0.34 27.87 18.92
C ARG A 250 -1.77 28.23 19.33
N LYS A 251 -2.25 27.64 20.42
CA LYS A 251 -3.49 28.12 21.03
C LYS A 251 -3.29 29.62 21.27
N ALA A 252 -4.14 30.44 20.68
CA ALA A 252 -4.22 31.84 21.02
C ALA A 252 -4.55 31.91 22.53
N THR A 253 -3.63 32.45 23.31
CA THR A 253 -3.81 32.79 24.70
C THR A 253 -4.76 33.95 24.83
#